data_2a145ac76c2ae0c2d8f77953475dc3f0
#
_entry.id   2a145ac76c2ae0c2d8f77953475dc3f0
#
_cell.length_a   1.000
_cell.length_b   1.000
_cell.length_c   1.000
_cell.angle_alpha   90.00
_cell.angle_beta   90.00
_cell.angle_gamma   90.00
#
_symmetry.space_group_name_H-M   'P 1'
#
loop_
_entity.id
_entity.type
_entity.pdbx_description
1 polymer ?
#
loop_
_entity_poly.entity_id
_entity_poly.type
_entity_poly.pdbx_seq_one_letter_code
_entity_poly.pdbx_strand_id
1 'polypeptide(L)'
;MTRGIVVKTKDKVKIAANYNKKGHKKVLIIAPGWCMTKDSKAFRQIARAFSSSYDTICLDFRGHGASGGFYTFSAKEEKDIEAVVDFAKKKNYDEICLMGFSLGAAASSIYASKYKVDKLVLVSAPYDFDKIENQMYKKEAWLETFRKFELIRFLTIRPSLFIHKKTKPADIIDKITCPTFFIAGKKDPTVHLWHTKELYNAAKCKKALKIYENGIHAEDLYLHHKKDFITSCLKWLNGDIN
;
A
#
# COMPACT_ATOMS: atom_id res chain seq x y z
N MET A 1 -9.50 18.24 -8.94
CA MET A 1 -9.99 17.41 -10.05
C MET A 1 -9.22 16.11 -10.07
N THR A 2 -9.88 14.96 -10.15
CA THR A 2 -9.20 13.64 -10.28
C THR A 2 -8.93 13.41 -11.77
N ARG A 3 -7.70 13.06 -12.11
CA ARG A 3 -7.27 12.75 -13.47
C ARG A 3 -6.63 11.38 -13.52
N GLY A 4 -7.03 10.53 -14.47
CA GLY A 4 -6.29 9.32 -14.81
C GLY A 4 -4.93 9.66 -15.42
N ILE A 5 -3.89 8.99 -14.96
CA ILE A 5 -2.54 9.05 -15.53
C ILE A 5 -2.03 7.65 -15.82
N VAL A 6 -1.11 7.55 -16.76
CA VAL A 6 -0.37 6.31 -17.06
C VAL A 6 1.11 6.63 -17.01
N VAL A 7 1.85 5.89 -16.20
CA VAL A 7 3.31 5.94 -16.12
C VAL A 7 3.90 4.63 -16.64
N LYS A 8 5.18 4.62 -16.99
CA LYS A 8 5.86 3.43 -17.51
C LYS A 8 7.01 3.05 -16.58
N THR A 9 7.03 1.79 -16.18
CA THR A 9 8.13 1.23 -15.38
C THR A 9 9.41 1.05 -16.19
N LYS A 10 10.54 0.86 -15.52
CA LYS A 10 11.84 0.55 -16.18
C LYS A 10 11.78 -0.74 -17.00
N ASP A 11 10.98 -1.72 -16.57
CA ASP A 11 10.71 -2.95 -17.32
C ASP A 11 9.52 -2.83 -18.29
N LYS A 12 9.19 -1.58 -18.67
CA LYS A 12 8.25 -1.19 -19.74
C LYS A 12 6.78 -1.51 -19.50
N VAL A 13 6.37 -1.85 -18.29
CA VAL A 13 4.96 -2.05 -17.92
C VAL A 13 4.26 -0.69 -17.79
N LYS A 14 3.05 -0.55 -18.33
CA LYS A 14 2.20 0.63 -18.14
C LYS A 14 1.45 0.52 -16.82
N ILE A 15 1.59 1.51 -15.96
CA ILE A 15 0.93 1.60 -14.65
C ILE A 15 -0.07 2.74 -14.68
N ALA A 16 -1.34 2.40 -14.47
CA ALA A 16 -2.43 3.34 -14.37
C ALA A 16 -2.56 3.86 -12.94
N ALA A 17 -2.82 5.14 -12.77
CA ALA A 17 -3.08 5.72 -11.46
C ALA A 17 -4.12 6.85 -11.55
N ASN A 18 -4.82 7.08 -10.44
CA ASN A 18 -5.70 8.22 -10.24
C ASN A 18 -4.93 9.32 -9.50
N TYR A 19 -4.80 10.46 -10.13
CA TYR A 19 -4.11 11.61 -9.56
C TYR A 19 -5.12 12.70 -9.18
N ASN A 20 -5.27 12.94 -7.88
CA ASN A 20 -6.06 14.03 -7.30
C ASN A 20 -5.16 15.23 -7.04
N LYS A 21 -5.08 16.14 -8.02
CA LYS A 21 -4.32 17.38 -7.86
C LYS A 21 -5.21 18.45 -7.23
N LYS A 22 -4.83 18.95 -6.07
CA LYS A 22 -5.45 20.06 -5.33
C LYS A 22 -4.54 21.27 -5.21
N GLY A 23 -3.26 21.11 -5.55
CA GLY A 23 -2.26 22.16 -5.48
C GLY A 23 -1.47 22.16 -4.17
N HIS A 24 -1.51 21.06 -3.42
CA HIS A 24 -0.67 20.91 -2.24
C HIS A 24 0.81 20.78 -2.63
N LYS A 25 1.68 21.18 -1.72
CA LYS A 25 3.13 21.01 -1.84
C LYS A 25 3.61 19.61 -1.50
N LYS A 26 2.72 18.79 -0.95
CA LYS A 26 2.96 17.42 -0.51
C LYS A 26 2.09 16.44 -1.29
N VAL A 27 2.62 15.27 -1.58
CA VAL A 27 1.88 14.20 -2.25
C VAL A 27 1.90 12.92 -1.43
N LEU A 28 0.76 12.25 -1.35
CA LEU A 28 0.60 10.93 -0.77
C LEU A 28 0.32 9.91 -1.88
N ILE A 29 1.28 9.01 -2.11
CA ILE A 29 1.13 7.88 -3.02
C ILE A 29 0.50 6.72 -2.25
N ILE A 30 -0.61 6.18 -2.77
CA ILE A 30 -1.40 5.12 -2.14
C ILE A 30 -1.25 3.85 -2.97
N ALA A 31 -0.74 2.80 -2.33
CA ALA A 31 -0.49 1.49 -2.91
C ALA A 31 -1.50 0.47 -2.34
N PRO A 32 -2.51 0.03 -3.14
CA PRO A 32 -3.55 -0.90 -2.70
C PRO A 32 -3.03 -2.30 -2.36
N GLY A 33 -3.87 -3.09 -1.69
CA GLY A 33 -3.63 -4.50 -1.43
C GLY A 33 -3.88 -5.40 -2.65
N TRP A 34 -3.66 -6.69 -2.47
CA TRP A 34 -3.96 -7.70 -3.48
C TRP A 34 -5.45 -7.68 -3.84
N CYS A 35 -5.76 -7.94 -5.11
CA CYS A 35 -7.11 -7.86 -5.65
C CYS A 35 -7.79 -6.48 -5.52
N MET A 36 -7.07 -5.43 -5.13
CA MET A 36 -7.60 -4.07 -5.03
C MET A 36 -7.07 -3.20 -6.16
N THR A 37 -7.85 -2.20 -6.55
CA THR A 37 -7.50 -1.25 -7.61
C THR A 37 -7.66 0.18 -7.11
N LYS A 38 -7.06 1.13 -7.84
CA LYS A 38 -7.26 2.58 -7.62
C LYS A 38 -8.75 2.99 -7.68
N ASP A 39 -9.58 2.19 -8.36
CA ASP A 39 -11.01 2.46 -8.56
C ASP A 39 -11.91 1.71 -7.56
N SER A 40 -11.35 0.83 -6.72
CA SER A 40 -12.08 0.21 -5.61
C SER A 40 -12.68 1.26 -4.70
N LYS A 41 -13.92 1.05 -4.24
CA LYS A 41 -14.68 2.01 -3.41
C LYS A 41 -13.87 2.50 -2.20
N ALA A 42 -13.19 1.59 -1.50
CA ALA A 42 -12.35 1.92 -0.34
C ALA A 42 -11.22 2.87 -0.74
N PHE A 43 -10.45 2.56 -1.79
CA PHE A 43 -9.27 3.35 -2.18
C PHE A 43 -9.63 4.71 -2.77
N ARG A 44 -10.76 4.82 -3.49
CA ARG A 44 -11.30 6.14 -3.88
C ARG A 44 -11.66 6.99 -2.67
N GLN A 45 -12.26 6.38 -1.60
CA GLN A 45 -12.58 7.10 -0.38
C GLN A 45 -11.33 7.50 0.40
N ILE A 46 -10.33 6.61 0.53
CA ILE A 46 -9.04 6.90 1.18
C ILE A 46 -8.35 8.08 0.45
N ALA A 47 -8.17 7.99 -0.86
CA ALA A 47 -7.55 9.06 -1.64
C ALA A 47 -8.28 10.40 -1.48
N ARG A 48 -9.62 10.39 -1.44
CA ARG A 48 -10.44 11.59 -1.21
C ARG A 48 -10.26 12.14 0.20
N ALA A 49 -10.19 11.27 1.21
CA ALA A 49 -10.05 11.67 2.61
C ALA A 49 -8.74 12.42 2.87
N PHE A 50 -7.64 11.98 2.24
CA PHE A 50 -6.35 12.65 2.37
C PHE A 50 -6.18 13.86 1.43
N SER A 51 -7.06 14.03 0.44
CA SER A 51 -6.96 15.11 -0.56
C SER A 51 -7.21 16.52 -0.01
N SER A 52 -7.62 16.66 1.25
CA SER A 52 -7.69 17.95 1.98
C SER A 52 -6.32 18.49 2.39
N SER A 53 -5.31 17.63 2.53
CA SER A 53 -3.99 17.98 3.05
C SER A 53 -2.84 17.59 2.13
N TYR A 54 -3.08 16.68 1.18
CA TYR A 54 -2.11 16.16 0.22
C TYR A 54 -2.72 16.10 -1.18
N ASP A 55 -1.91 16.34 -2.20
CA ASP A 55 -2.24 15.76 -3.51
C ASP A 55 -2.12 14.24 -3.37
N THR A 56 -3.02 13.46 -3.98
CA THR A 56 -2.98 12.00 -3.82
C THR A 56 -2.83 11.30 -5.17
N ILE A 57 -2.00 10.24 -5.20
CA ILE A 57 -1.85 9.36 -6.35
C ILE A 57 -2.12 7.93 -5.90
N CYS A 58 -3.24 7.34 -6.34
CA CYS A 58 -3.55 5.94 -6.08
C CYS A 58 -3.28 5.12 -7.33
N LEU A 59 -2.44 4.08 -7.26
CA LEU A 59 -2.04 3.28 -8.41
C LEU A 59 -2.81 1.95 -8.50
N ASP A 60 -2.89 1.40 -9.71
CA ASP A 60 -3.11 -0.01 -9.95
C ASP A 60 -1.74 -0.69 -10.08
N PHE A 61 -1.48 -1.75 -9.33
CA PHE A 61 -0.30 -2.55 -9.55
C PHE A 61 -0.36 -3.27 -10.90
N ARG A 62 0.80 -3.70 -11.42
CA ARG A 62 0.87 -4.58 -12.59
C ARG A 62 -0.09 -5.76 -12.47
N GLY A 63 -0.73 -6.13 -13.54
CA GLY A 63 -1.72 -7.21 -13.53
C GLY A 63 -3.02 -6.92 -12.78
N HIS A 64 -3.27 -5.65 -12.38
CA HIS A 64 -4.53 -5.21 -11.75
C HIS A 64 -5.16 -4.05 -12.52
N GLY A 65 -6.47 -3.97 -12.48
CA GLY A 65 -7.23 -2.85 -13.02
C GLY A 65 -6.83 -2.46 -14.44
N ALA A 66 -6.56 -1.17 -14.64
CA ALA A 66 -6.16 -0.60 -15.93
C ALA A 66 -4.64 -0.65 -16.20
N SER A 67 -3.84 -1.18 -15.26
CA SER A 67 -2.40 -1.37 -15.47
C SER A 67 -2.12 -2.57 -16.38
N GLY A 68 -1.00 -2.51 -17.10
CA GLY A 68 -0.51 -3.60 -17.93
C GLY A 68 0.22 -4.70 -17.14
N GLY A 69 0.82 -5.63 -17.86
CA GLY A 69 1.65 -6.70 -17.31
C GLY A 69 0.88 -7.74 -16.52
N PHE A 70 1.62 -8.53 -15.75
CA PHE A 70 1.12 -9.61 -14.93
C PHE A 70 1.52 -9.40 -13.47
N TYR A 71 0.64 -9.75 -12.56
CA TYR A 71 0.88 -9.72 -11.13
C TYR A 71 1.91 -10.76 -10.71
N THR A 72 2.97 -10.33 -9.99
CA THR A 72 4.12 -11.18 -9.67
C THR A 72 4.24 -11.52 -8.19
N PHE A 73 3.15 -11.33 -7.42
CA PHE A 73 3.10 -11.68 -5.98
C PHE A 73 4.22 -11.02 -5.16
N SER A 74 4.40 -9.71 -5.33
CA SER A 74 5.42 -8.85 -4.68
C SER A 74 6.86 -9.03 -5.15
N ALA A 75 7.08 -9.71 -6.29
CA ALA A 75 8.42 -9.87 -6.81
C ALA A 75 8.92 -8.68 -7.64
N LYS A 76 8.01 -7.89 -8.24
CA LYS A 76 8.33 -6.75 -9.12
C LYS A 76 7.46 -5.51 -8.90
N GLU A 77 6.50 -5.57 -7.98
CA GLU A 77 5.53 -4.50 -7.73
C GLU A 77 6.19 -3.23 -7.14
N GLU A 78 7.38 -3.33 -6.54
CA GLU A 78 8.15 -2.16 -6.15
C GLU A 78 8.55 -1.27 -7.33
N LYS A 79 8.69 -1.83 -8.55
CA LYS A 79 8.95 -1.07 -9.79
C LYS A 79 7.76 -0.22 -10.21
N ASP A 80 6.55 -0.63 -9.86
CA ASP A 80 5.33 0.12 -10.14
C ASP A 80 5.26 1.36 -9.25
N ILE A 81 5.62 1.19 -7.97
CA ILE A 81 5.80 2.30 -7.03
C ILE A 81 6.88 3.24 -7.51
N GLU A 82 8.05 2.71 -7.93
CA GLU A 82 9.15 3.50 -8.49
C GLU A 82 8.68 4.41 -9.63
N ALA A 83 7.93 3.87 -10.58
CA ALA A 83 7.44 4.65 -11.72
C ALA A 83 6.50 5.79 -11.29
N VAL A 84 5.65 5.56 -10.28
CA VAL A 84 4.75 6.59 -9.74
C VAL A 84 5.50 7.62 -8.91
N VAL A 85 6.48 7.22 -8.10
CA VAL A 85 7.34 8.15 -7.36
C VAL A 85 8.17 9.01 -8.31
N ASP A 86 8.72 8.44 -9.38
CA ASP A 86 9.46 9.20 -10.40
C ASP A 86 8.57 10.21 -11.12
N PHE A 87 7.29 9.88 -11.34
CA PHE A 87 6.33 10.85 -11.82
C PHE A 87 6.09 11.97 -10.81
N ALA A 88 5.95 11.66 -9.52
CA ALA A 88 5.76 12.65 -8.46
C ALA A 88 6.98 13.57 -8.34
N LYS A 89 8.20 13.04 -8.36
CA LYS A 89 9.45 13.84 -8.36
C LYS A 89 9.49 14.89 -9.46
N LYS A 90 8.99 14.56 -10.66
CA LYS A 90 8.90 15.51 -11.78
C LYS A 90 7.84 16.60 -11.58
N LYS A 91 7.03 16.54 -10.51
CA LYS A 91 5.99 17.55 -10.18
C LYS A 91 6.45 18.54 -9.11
N ASN A 92 7.72 18.48 -8.68
CA ASN A 92 8.33 19.39 -7.71
C ASN A 92 7.55 19.48 -6.39
N TYR A 93 7.17 18.32 -5.83
CA TYR A 93 6.64 18.25 -4.48
C TYR A 93 7.77 18.41 -3.46
N ASP A 94 7.50 19.15 -2.39
CA ASP A 94 8.42 19.33 -1.27
C ASP A 94 8.53 18.07 -0.40
N GLU A 95 7.45 17.25 -0.38
CA GLU A 95 7.37 16.00 0.40
C GLU A 95 6.62 14.92 -0.40
N ILE A 96 7.21 13.74 -0.52
CA ILE A 96 6.62 12.55 -1.16
C ILE A 96 6.46 11.46 -0.10
N CYS A 97 5.22 11.25 0.31
CA CYS A 97 4.83 10.20 1.27
C CYS A 97 4.28 8.98 0.55
N LEU A 98 4.47 7.80 1.14
CA LEU A 98 3.98 6.53 0.62
C LEU A 98 3.13 5.82 1.66
N MET A 99 1.94 5.36 1.27
CA MET A 99 1.02 4.59 2.12
C MET A 99 0.66 3.29 1.40
N GLY A 100 1.06 2.16 1.97
CA GLY A 100 0.77 0.83 1.42
C GLY A 100 -0.16 0.02 2.30
N PHE A 101 -1.00 -0.80 1.66
CA PHE A 101 -1.97 -1.69 2.30
C PHE A 101 -1.66 -3.13 1.95
N SER A 102 -1.47 -4.02 2.94
CA SER A 102 -1.24 -5.46 2.73
C SER A 102 -0.10 -5.70 1.73
N LEU A 103 -0.39 -6.26 0.54
CA LEU A 103 0.57 -6.38 -0.55
C LEU A 103 1.24 -5.04 -0.90
N GLY A 104 0.45 -3.97 -0.98
CA GLY A 104 0.97 -2.63 -1.22
C GLY A 104 1.91 -2.16 -0.12
N ALA A 105 1.70 -2.56 1.14
CA ALA A 105 2.61 -2.27 2.24
C ALA A 105 3.94 -3.03 2.07
N ALA A 106 3.90 -4.30 1.65
CA ALA A 106 5.11 -5.05 1.34
C ALA A 106 5.91 -4.43 0.19
N ALA A 107 5.24 -4.12 -0.94
CA ALA A 107 5.90 -3.48 -2.07
C ALA A 107 6.46 -2.09 -1.70
N SER A 108 5.74 -1.34 -0.85
CA SER A 108 6.19 -0.03 -0.33
C SER A 108 7.41 -0.14 0.55
N SER A 109 7.47 -1.14 1.44
CA SER A 109 8.64 -1.38 2.29
C SER A 109 9.87 -1.80 1.45
N ILE A 110 9.68 -2.66 0.45
CA ILE A 110 10.75 -3.06 -0.48
C ILE A 110 11.28 -1.85 -1.27
N TYR A 111 10.37 -0.98 -1.74
CA TYR A 111 10.77 0.26 -2.40
C TYR A 111 11.56 1.18 -1.45
N ALA A 112 11.02 1.46 -0.26
CA ALA A 112 11.61 2.38 0.71
C ALA A 112 12.95 1.87 1.29
N SER A 113 13.21 0.57 1.24
CA SER A 113 14.53 0.01 1.62
C SER A 113 15.63 0.29 0.60
N LYS A 114 15.27 0.64 -0.63
CA LYS A 114 16.20 0.90 -1.74
C LYS A 114 16.28 2.39 -2.10
N TYR A 115 15.18 3.12 -1.93
CA TYR A 115 15.02 4.50 -2.39
C TYR A 115 14.37 5.37 -1.32
N LYS A 116 14.77 6.64 -1.29
CA LYS A 116 14.27 7.61 -0.33
C LYS A 116 12.81 8.01 -0.65
N VAL A 117 11.98 8.00 0.39
CA VAL A 117 10.71 8.73 0.51
C VAL A 117 10.75 9.52 1.82
N ASP A 118 9.91 10.53 1.97
CA ASP A 118 9.95 11.37 3.16
C ASP A 118 9.29 10.71 4.37
N LYS A 119 8.16 10.02 4.16
CA LYS A 119 7.46 9.26 5.20
C LYS A 119 6.76 8.05 4.62
N LEU A 120 6.64 7.02 5.45
CA LEU A 120 6.03 5.75 5.08
C LEU A 120 4.91 5.37 6.07
N VAL A 121 3.79 4.87 5.54
CA VAL A 121 2.70 4.28 6.31
C VAL A 121 2.47 2.85 5.80
N LEU A 122 2.59 1.87 6.68
CA LEU A 122 2.44 0.45 6.37
C LEU A 122 1.21 -0.10 7.11
N VAL A 123 0.18 -0.47 6.37
CA VAL A 123 -1.10 -0.95 6.91
C VAL A 123 -1.21 -2.45 6.67
N SER A 124 -1.33 -3.25 7.73
CA SER A 124 -1.40 -4.73 7.68
C SER A 124 -0.29 -5.34 6.82
N ALA A 125 0.96 -4.88 7.04
CA ALA A 125 2.11 -5.33 6.26
C ALA A 125 2.50 -6.76 6.63
N PRO A 126 2.66 -7.70 5.66
CA PRO A 126 3.18 -9.02 5.95
C PRO A 126 4.68 -8.98 6.22
N TYR A 127 5.13 -9.69 7.26
CA TYR A 127 6.55 -9.91 7.56
C TYR A 127 7.18 -10.88 6.56
N ASP A 128 6.48 -11.97 6.31
CA ASP A 128 6.88 -13.04 5.39
C ASP A 128 5.65 -13.55 4.64
N PHE A 129 5.74 -13.59 3.31
CA PHE A 129 4.63 -14.04 2.46
C PHE A 129 4.29 -15.53 2.65
N ASP A 130 5.30 -16.34 2.97
CA ASP A 130 5.12 -17.80 3.14
C ASP A 130 4.42 -18.14 4.46
N LYS A 131 4.35 -17.15 5.39
CA LYS A 131 3.75 -17.29 6.73
C LYS A 131 2.41 -16.59 6.87
N ILE A 132 1.86 -16.02 5.79
CA ILE A 132 0.51 -15.44 5.82
C ILE A 132 -0.50 -16.54 6.14
N GLU A 133 -1.36 -16.32 7.14
CA GLU A 133 -2.26 -17.34 7.68
C GLU A 133 -3.41 -17.67 6.72
N ASN A 134 -3.96 -16.65 6.06
CA ASN A 134 -5.04 -16.82 5.12
C ASN A 134 -4.52 -17.07 3.71
N GLN A 135 -4.10 -18.27 3.47
CA GLN A 135 -3.55 -18.69 2.18
C GLN A 135 -4.66 -18.94 1.16
N MET A 136 -4.39 -18.67 -0.13
CA MET A 136 -5.38 -18.73 -1.22
C MET A 136 -6.08 -20.10 -1.39
N TYR A 137 -5.52 -21.18 -0.85
CA TYR A 137 -6.14 -22.50 -0.86
C TYR A 137 -7.11 -22.75 0.30
N LYS A 138 -7.20 -21.82 1.27
CA LYS A 138 -8.11 -21.92 2.41
C LYS A 138 -9.48 -21.33 2.05
N LYS A 139 -10.56 -22.00 2.50
CA LYS A 139 -11.96 -21.59 2.26
C LYS A 139 -12.23 -20.18 2.77
N GLU A 140 -11.63 -19.81 3.92
CA GLU A 140 -11.78 -18.50 4.56
C GLU A 140 -11.25 -17.36 3.69
N ALA A 141 -10.16 -17.59 2.92
CA ALA A 141 -9.61 -16.62 1.98
C ALA A 141 -10.62 -16.27 0.87
N TRP A 142 -11.30 -17.29 0.36
CA TRP A 142 -12.33 -17.10 -0.67
C TRP A 142 -13.56 -16.38 -0.12
N LEU A 143 -14.00 -16.72 1.09
CA LEU A 143 -15.15 -16.05 1.73
C LEU A 143 -14.89 -14.54 1.92
N GLU A 144 -13.71 -14.15 2.41
CA GLU A 144 -13.34 -12.74 2.52
C GLU A 144 -13.21 -12.05 1.15
N THR A 145 -12.68 -12.75 0.15
CA THR A 145 -12.61 -12.25 -1.23
C THR A 145 -14.01 -12.03 -1.81
N PHE A 146 -14.91 -12.97 -1.61
CA PHE A 146 -16.30 -12.86 -2.08
C PHE A 146 -17.09 -11.79 -1.35
N ARG A 147 -16.87 -11.58 -0.07
CA ARG A 147 -17.53 -10.52 0.71
C ARG A 147 -17.19 -9.12 0.19
N LYS A 148 -15.99 -8.94 -0.35
CA LYS A 148 -15.50 -7.69 -0.96
C LYS A 148 -15.65 -7.69 -2.49
N PHE A 149 -16.46 -8.60 -3.04
CA PHE A 149 -16.51 -8.88 -4.47
C PHE A 149 -17.02 -7.68 -5.27
N GLU A 150 -16.14 -7.10 -6.03
CA GLU A 150 -16.44 -6.19 -7.14
C GLU A 150 -16.10 -6.92 -8.44
N LEU A 151 -17.12 -7.49 -9.12
CA LEU A 151 -16.96 -8.37 -10.28
C LEU A 151 -15.98 -7.85 -11.33
N ILE A 152 -16.14 -6.58 -11.73
CA ILE A 152 -15.30 -5.94 -12.75
C ILE A 152 -13.83 -5.94 -12.31
N ARG A 153 -13.55 -5.70 -11.02
CA ARG A 153 -12.20 -5.69 -10.46
C ARG A 153 -11.56 -7.07 -10.56
N PHE A 154 -12.28 -8.11 -10.17
CA PHE A 154 -11.77 -9.48 -10.19
C PHE A 154 -11.41 -9.94 -11.61
N LEU A 155 -12.22 -9.58 -12.60
CA LEU A 155 -11.99 -9.88 -14.01
C LEU A 155 -10.75 -9.18 -14.59
N THR A 156 -10.22 -8.17 -13.91
CA THR A 156 -9.03 -7.45 -14.37
C THR A 156 -7.71 -7.98 -13.79
N ILE A 157 -7.77 -8.98 -12.91
CA ILE A 157 -6.56 -9.56 -12.30
C ILE A 157 -5.92 -10.56 -13.26
N ARG A 158 -4.65 -10.35 -13.56
CA ARG A 158 -3.84 -11.15 -14.47
C ARG A 158 -2.60 -11.67 -13.72
N PRO A 159 -2.68 -12.83 -13.04
CA PRO A 159 -1.54 -13.38 -12.33
C PRO A 159 -0.45 -13.84 -13.32
N SER A 160 0.80 -13.74 -12.92
CA SER A 160 1.93 -14.32 -13.64
C SER A 160 1.90 -15.84 -13.52
N LEU A 161 2.14 -16.53 -14.62
CA LEU A 161 2.32 -17.98 -14.64
C LEU A 161 3.73 -18.41 -14.19
N PHE A 162 4.65 -17.45 -14.09
CA PHE A 162 6.04 -17.72 -13.70
C PHE A 162 6.24 -17.48 -12.20
N ILE A 163 6.98 -18.38 -11.56
CA ILE A 163 7.45 -18.20 -10.18
C ILE A 163 8.60 -17.22 -10.20
N HIS A 164 8.48 -16.14 -9.44
CA HIS A 164 9.52 -15.12 -9.29
C HIS A 164 10.13 -15.19 -7.88
N LYS A 165 11.43 -14.96 -7.77
CA LYS A 165 12.09 -14.79 -6.47
C LYS A 165 11.52 -13.53 -5.80
N LYS A 166 10.96 -13.68 -4.61
CA LYS A 166 10.38 -12.59 -3.83
C LYS A 166 11.41 -12.05 -2.83
N THR A 167 11.37 -10.75 -2.60
CA THR A 167 12.04 -10.13 -1.46
C THR A 167 11.05 -10.09 -0.30
N LYS A 168 11.40 -10.66 0.84
CA LYS A 168 10.56 -10.63 2.03
C LYS A 168 10.73 -9.29 2.75
N PRO A 169 9.67 -8.64 3.24
CA PRO A 169 9.79 -7.45 4.06
C PRO A 169 10.69 -7.65 5.29
N ALA A 170 10.69 -8.86 5.87
CA ALA A 170 11.59 -9.26 6.96
C ALA A 170 13.08 -9.02 6.65
N ASP A 171 13.50 -9.24 5.41
CA ASP A 171 14.92 -9.19 5.00
C ASP A 171 15.42 -7.76 4.75
N ILE A 172 14.51 -6.78 4.77
CA ILE A 172 14.83 -5.41 4.31
C ILE A 172 14.31 -4.29 5.23
N ILE A 173 13.46 -4.60 6.20
CA ILE A 173 12.80 -3.57 7.00
C ILE A 173 13.79 -2.73 7.82
N ASP A 174 14.92 -3.31 8.24
CA ASP A 174 15.99 -2.64 8.97
C ASP A 174 16.80 -1.66 8.11
N LYS A 175 16.65 -1.72 6.77
CA LYS A 175 17.30 -0.83 5.80
C LYS A 175 16.48 0.42 5.51
N ILE A 176 15.23 0.48 5.95
CA ILE A 176 14.39 1.66 5.78
C ILE A 176 14.88 2.76 6.72
N THR A 177 15.15 3.94 6.14
CA THR A 177 15.65 5.09 6.88
C THR A 177 14.61 6.18 7.12
N CYS A 178 13.54 6.22 6.31
CA CYS A 178 12.48 7.22 6.49
C CYS A 178 11.59 6.88 7.69
N PRO A 179 11.01 7.90 8.34
CA PRO A 179 10.02 7.70 9.40
C PRO A 179 8.88 6.81 8.93
N THR A 180 8.59 5.73 9.68
CA THR A 180 7.63 4.70 9.29
C THR A 180 6.54 4.47 10.34
N PHE A 181 5.28 4.57 9.92
CA PHE A 181 4.11 4.31 10.76
C PHE A 181 3.51 2.94 10.42
N PHE A 182 3.50 2.07 11.41
CA PHE A 182 2.92 0.73 11.30
C PHE A 182 1.50 0.74 11.85
N ILE A 183 0.56 0.18 11.10
CA ILE A 183 -0.86 0.10 11.49
C ILE A 183 -1.33 -1.35 11.29
N ALA A 184 -1.98 -1.93 12.29
CA ALA A 184 -2.53 -3.28 12.21
C ALA A 184 -3.87 -3.41 12.94
N GLY A 185 -4.67 -4.38 12.49
CA GLY A 185 -5.83 -4.87 13.21
C GLY A 185 -5.46 -6.07 14.07
N LYS A 186 -5.96 -6.11 15.32
CA LYS A 186 -5.72 -7.25 16.21
C LYS A 186 -6.48 -8.51 15.77
N LYS A 187 -7.62 -8.30 15.08
CA LYS A 187 -8.48 -9.36 14.56
C LYS A 187 -8.30 -9.58 13.05
N ASP A 188 -7.14 -9.21 12.51
CA ASP A 188 -6.82 -9.42 11.10
C ASP A 188 -6.72 -10.93 10.81
N PRO A 189 -7.62 -11.50 9.96
CA PRO A 189 -7.62 -12.94 9.69
C PRO A 189 -6.62 -13.33 8.59
N THR A 190 -6.05 -12.35 7.89
CA THR A 190 -5.20 -12.57 6.72
C THR A 190 -3.72 -12.40 7.06
N VAL A 191 -3.39 -11.24 7.63
CA VAL A 191 -2.04 -10.91 8.08
C VAL A 191 -2.12 -10.67 9.58
N HIS A 192 -1.89 -11.69 10.37
CA HIS A 192 -2.02 -11.60 11.82
C HIS A 192 -1.12 -10.53 12.42
N LEU A 193 -1.54 -9.96 13.53
CA LEU A 193 -0.87 -8.84 14.20
C LEU A 193 0.65 -9.05 14.41
N TRP A 194 1.09 -10.29 14.59
CA TRP A 194 2.50 -10.58 14.82
C TRP A 194 3.39 -10.17 13.65
N HIS A 195 2.91 -10.27 12.40
CA HIS A 195 3.66 -9.80 11.24
C HIS A 195 4.06 -8.32 11.37
N THR A 196 3.07 -7.46 11.70
CA THR A 196 3.33 -6.03 11.87
C THR A 196 4.21 -5.75 13.08
N LYS A 197 4.05 -6.50 14.19
CA LYS A 197 4.90 -6.36 15.38
C LYS A 197 6.36 -6.72 15.09
N GLU A 198 6.61 -7.82 14.37
CA GLU A 198 7.97 -8.21 13.99
C GLU A 198 8.63 -7.18 13.07
N LEU A 199 7.89 -6.65 12.08
CA LEU A 199 8.39 -5.57 11.24
C LEU A 199 8.69 -4.31 12.06
N TYR A 200 7.79 -3.94 12.97
CA TYR A 200 8.01 -2.79 13.86
C TYR A 200 9.26 -2.99 14.73
N ASN A 201 9.42 -4.16 15.35
CA ASN A 201 10.56 -4.44 16.21
C ASN A 201 11.89 -4.38 15.44
N ALA A 202 11.92 -4.96 14.23
CA ALA A 202 13.13 -5.02 13.40
C ALA A 202 13.50 -3.70 12.73
N ALA A 203 12.54 -2.80 12.50
CA ALA A 203 12.79 -1.49 11.88
C ALA A 203 13.72 -0.62 12.76
N LYS A 204 14.71 0.05 12.16
CA LYS A 204 15.70 0.90 12.84
C LYS A 204 15.42 2.41 12.70
N CYS A 205 14.52 2.79 11.82
CA CYS A 205 14.13 4.17 11.61
C CYS A 205 13.26 4.74 12.75
N LYS A 206 13.01 6.06 12.75
CA LYS A 206 11.94 6.66 13.57
C LYS A 206 10.63 5.96 13.23
N LYS A 207 9.93 5.46 14.23
CA LYS A 207 8.76 4.60 14.02
C LYS A 207 7.67 4.77 15.07
N ALA A 208 6.42 4.53 14.68
CA ALA A 208 5.29 4.43 15.59
C ALA A 208 4.43 3.22 15.18
N LEU A 209 3.66 2.71 16.13
CA LEU A 209 2.76 1.56 15.94
C LEU A 209 1.37 1.91 16.45
N LYS A 210 0.35 1.67 15.62
CA LYS A 210 -1.05 1.73 16.03
C LYS A 210 -1.73 0.40 15.79
N ILE A 211 -2.36 -0.12 16.86
CA ILE A 211 -3.13 -1.35 16.82
C ILE A 211 -4.59 -1.01 17.06
N TYR A 212 -5.46 -1.49 16.18
CA TYR A 212 -6.90 -1.43 16.34
C TYR A 212 -7.39 -2.74 16.96
N GLU A 213 -7.86 -2.70 18.21
CA GLU A 213 -8.29 -3.90 18.98
C GLU A 213 -9.38 -4.71 18.27
N ASN A 214 -10.35 -4.03 17.64
CA ASN A 214 -11.40 -4.66 16.85
C ASN A 214 -11.16 -4.53 15.34
N GLY A 215 -9.95 -4.11 14.94
CA GLY A 215 -9.58 -3.95 13.55
C GLY A 215 -9.35 -5.28 12.85
N ILE A 216 -9.76 -5.34 11.59
CA ILE A 216 -9.52 -6.44 10.67
C ILE A 216 -8.50 -6.03 9.60
N HIS A 217 -8.55 -6.57 8.39
CA HIS A 217 -7.47 -6.46 7.42
C HIS A 217 -7.45 -5.15 6.61
N ALA A 218 -6.28 -4.55 6.50
CA ALA A 218 -5.93 -3.52 5.49
C ALA A 218 -6.93 -2.34 5.40
N GLU A 219 -7.62 -2.17 4.26
CA GLU A 219 -8.56 -1.08 4.00
C GLU A 219 -9.79 -1.11 4.91
N ASP A 220 -10.12 -2.25 5.51
CA ASP A 220 -11.21 -2.34 6.49
C ASP A 220 -10.91 -1.53 7.76
N LEU A 221 -9.63 -1.36 8.12
CA LEU A 221 -9.24 -0.47 9.21
C LEU A 221 -9.71 0.96 8.95
N TYR A 222 -9.54 1.44 7.71
CA TYR A 222 -10.09 2.74 7.32
C TYR A 222 -11.62 2.72 7.31
N LEU A 223 -12.24 1.70 6.74
CA LEU A 223 -13.71 1.66 6.59
C LEU A 223 -14.45 1.65 7.93
N HIS A 224 -13.92 0.93 8.93
CA HIS A 224 -14.56 0.80 10.25
C HIS A 224 -14.13 1.88 11.25
N HIS A 225 -12.94 2.47 11.08
CA HIS A 225 -12.36 3.45 12.01
C HIS A 225 -12.01 4.78 11.33
N LYS A 226 -12.81 5.22 10.37
CA LYS A 226 -12.54 6.32 9.43
C LYS A 226 -11.87 7.54 10.06
N LYS A 227 -12.55 8.14 11.07
CA LYS A 227 -12.10 9.39 11.70
C LYS A 227 -10.74 9.21 12.37
N ASP A 228 -10.61 8.17 13.17
CA ASP A 228 -9.40 7.89 13.93
C ASP A 228 -8.23 7.48 13.01
N PHE A 229 -8.51 6.66 11.97
CA PHE A 229 -7.50 6.27 10.98
C PHE A 229 -6.92 7.49 10.26
N ILE A 230 -7.79 8.37 9.73
CA ILE A 230 -7.36 9.59 9.03
C ILE A 230 -6.57 10.49 9.98
N THR A 231 -7.09 10.75 11.18
CA THR A 231 -6.44 11.63 12.17
C THR A 231 -5.06 11.11 12.56
N SER A 232 -4.93 9.81 12.84
CA SER A 232 -3.65 9.19 13.20
C SER A 232 -2.64 9.26 12.07
N CYS A 233 -3.07 8.93 10.84
CA CYS A 233 -2.19 9.04 9.68
C CYS A 233 -1.76 10.49 9.42
N LEU A 234 -2.67 11.47 9.50
CA LEU A 234 -2.33 12.88 9.27
C LEU A 234 -1.39 13.41 10.35
N LYS A 235 -1.60 13.06 11.62
CA LYS A 235 -0.66 13.42 12.71
C LYS A 235 0.74 12.87 12.42
N TRP A 236 0.85 11.61 12.03
CA TRP A 236 2.13 11.03 11.64
C TRP A 236 2.77 11.75 10.43
N LEU A 237 1.98 11.90 9.36
CA LEU A 237 2.43 12.52 8.12
C LEU A 237 2.80 14.00 8.29
N ASN A 238 2.21 14.70 9.26
CA ASN A 238 2.58 16.08 9.60
C ASN A 238 3.74 16.18 10.60
N GLY A 239 4.15 15.07 11.21
CA GLY A 239 5.24 15.05 12.20
C GLY A 239 4.80 15.31 13.63
N ASP A 240 3.49 15.26 13.91
CA ASP A 240 2.90 15.55 15.24
C ASP A 240 2.96 14.35 16.20
N ILE A 241 3.42 13.18 15.74
CA ILE A 241 3.66 11.98 16.55
C ILE A 241 5.18 11.76 16.62
N ASN A 242 5.73 11.80 17.82
CA ASN A 242 7.14 11.52 18.11
C ASN A 242 7.39 10.04 18.36
#